data_369904c2b5f07c44275b0f6fe3f069f1
#
_entry.id   369904c2b5f07c44275b0f6fe3f069f1
#
_cell.length_a   1.000
_cell.length_b   1.000
_cell.length_c   1.000
_cell.angle_alpha   90.00
_cell.angle_beta   90.00
_cell.angle_gamma   90.00
#
_symmetry.space_group_name_H-M   'P 1'
#
loop_
_entity.id
_entity.type
_entity.pdbx_description
1 polymer ?
#
loop_
_entity_poly.entity_id
_entity_poly.type
_entity_poly.pdbx_seq_one_letter_code
_entity_poly.pdbx_strand_id
1 'polypeptide(L)'
;MHFRLPALAVASVLLVGPLAAQQKQDEEYTRKIKEYLQDPRITTELVDHLPASNSVPTPLKFHGRIVGTPGELTYARDIHRYLEAIAKAAPNRARYWSIGKTEEGRDMIVLAIADEKTIKDLDKYKGMVQALTDPRKTTPAQAEQLIKTAKPVYWVTSGMHSPENGGPEMLQELAYRLVVVAGGRTS
;
A
#
# COMPACT_ATOMS: atom_id res chain seq x y z
N MET A 1 -1.72 69.45 -30.07
CA MET A 1 -1.22 68.11 -30.47
C MET A 1 -1.31 67.21 -29.21
N HIS A 2 -2.40 66.40 -29.08
CA HIS A 2 -2.66 65.60 -27.88
C HIS A 2 -2.40 64.12 -28.24
N PHE A 3 -1.31 63.58 -27.73
CA PHE A 3 -0.97 62.16 -27.85
C PHE A 3 -1.81 61.34 -26.83
N ARG A 4 -2.71 60.49 -27.33
CA ARG A 4 -3.41 59.48 -26.53
C ARG A 4 -2.61 58.19 -26.58
N LEU A 5 -2.08 57.74 -25.44
CA LEU A 5 -1.49 56.39 -25.28
C LEU A 5 -2.61 55.35 -25.10
N PRO A 6 -2.55 54.21 -25.79
CA PRO A 6 -3.51 53.14 -25.54
C PRO A 6 -3.19 52.38 -24.24
N ALA A 7 -4.21 52.18 -23.42
CA ALA A 7 -4.12 51.36 -22.22
C ALA A 7 -4.02 49.88 -22.63
N LEU A 8 -2.90 49.21 -22.34
CA LEU A 8 -2.74 47.75 -22.45
C LEU A 8 -3.45 47.10 -21.28
N ALA A 9 -4.55 46.41 -21.55
CA ALA A 9 -5.21 45.54 -20.58
C ALA A 9 -4.43 44.23 -20.50
N VAL A 10 -3.71 44.01 -19.39
CA VAL A 10 -3.07 42.70 -19.09
C VAL A 10 -4.15 41.77 -18.52
N ALA A 11 -4.62 40.86 -19.35
CA ALA A 11 -5.49 39.76 -18.90
C ALA A 11 -4.65 38.71 -18.14
N SER A 12 -4.74 38.73 -16.81
CA SER A 12 -4.14 37.66 -15.96
C SER A 12 -4.97 36.39 -16.10
N VAL A 13 -4.49 35.43 -16.90
CA VAL A 13 -5.04 34.09 -16.97
C VAL A 13 -4.58 33.34 -15.71
N LEU A 14 -5.47 33.21 -14.73
CA LEU A 14 -5.28 32.30 -13.60
C LEU A 14 -5.36 30.85 -14.12
N LEU A 15 -4.21 30.22 -14.33
CA LEU A 15 -4.07 28.77 -14.55
C LEU A 15 -4.50 28.06 -13.24
N VAL A 16 -5.79 27.76 -13.12
CA VAL A 16 -6.29 26.81 -12.13
C VAL A 16 -5.86 25.43 -12.62
N GLY A 17 -4.68 24.96 -12.15
CA GLY A 17 -4.28 23.58 -12.34
C GLY A 17 -5.34 22.65 -11.73
N PRO A 18 -5.52 21.39 -12.24
CA PRO A 18 -6.47 20.47 -11.66
C PRO A 18 -6.09 20.24 -10.19
N LEU A 19 -6.95 20.71 -9.26
CA LEU A 19 -6.90 20.25 -7.88
C LEU A 19 -7.07 18.74 -7.93
N ALA A 20 -5.98 17.98 -7.68
CA ALA A 20 -6.09 16.57 -7.45
C ALA A 20 -7.06 16.39 -6.28
N ALA A 21 -8.25 15.85 -6.55
CA ALA A 21 -9.26 15.65 -5.53
C ALA A 21 -8.62 14.83 -4.40
N GLN A 22 -8.52 15.41 -3.22
CA GLN A 22 -7.97 14.73 -2.06
C GLN A 22 -8.82 13.48 -1.80
N GLN A 23 -8.19 12.33 -1.68
CA GLN A 23 -8.90 11.07 -1.43
C GLN A 23 -9.73 11.20 -0.15
N LYS A 24 -11.02 10.83 -0.24
CA LYS A 24 -11.93 10.86 0.92
C LYS A 24 -11.36 9.98 2.05
N GLN A 25 -11.48 10.47 3.28
CA GLN A 25 -11.09 9.71 4.47
C GLN A 25 -12.24 8.86 5.01
N ASP A 26 -11.92 7.72 5.63
CA ASP A 26 -12.83 6.97 6.49
C ASP A 26 -12.87 7.68 7.86
N GLU A 27 -13.93 8.45 8.08
CA GLU A 27 -14.05 9.33 9.25
C GLU A 27 -14.15 8.53 10.57
N GLU A 28 -14.81 7.39 10.55
CA GLU A 28 -14.97 6.55 11.75
C GLU A 28 -13.62 5.91 12.12
N TYR A 29 -12.93 5.32 11.16
CA TYR A 29 -11.61 4.74 11.38
C TYR A 29 -10.61 5.80 11.83
N THR A 30 -10.58 6.95 11.18
CA THR A 30 -9.71 8.09 11.49
C THR A 30 -9.94 8.62 12.92
N ARG A 31 -11.21 8.70 13.36
CA ARG A 31 -11.55 9.09 14.73
C ARG A 31 -11.00 8.08 15.74
N LYS A 32 -11.12 6.77 15.46
CA LYS A 32 -10.59 5.70 16.33
C LYS A 32 -9.07 5.68 16.39
N ILE A 33 -8.36 6.00 15.31
CA ILE A 33 -6.90 6.19 15.34
C ILE A 33 -6.54 7.26 16.37
N LYS A 34 -7.23 8.41 16.36
CA LYS A 34 -6.97 9.51 17.29
C LYS A 34 -7.35 9.17 18.72
N GLU A 35 -8.46 8.43 18.91
CA GLU A 35 -8.93 7.97 20.22
C GLU A 35 -7.93 7.03 20.92
N TYR A 36 -7.29 6.13 20.15
CA TYR A 36 -6.35 5.13 20.68
C TYR A 36 -4.89 5.59 20.68
N LEU A 37 -4.62 6.78 20.16
CA LEU A 37 -3.27 7.34 20.13
C LEU A 37 -2.78 7.62 21.56
N GLN A 38 -1.73 6.90 21.98
CA GLN A 38 -1.18 7.00 23.35
C GLN A 38 -0.39 8.30 23.58
N ASP A 39 0.29 8.77 22.54
CA ASP A 39 1.13 9.97 22.59
C ASP A 39 1.10 10.67 21.22
N PRO A 40 0.69 11.95 21.15
CA PRO A 40 0.63 12.69 19.89
C PRO A 40 2.00 12.83 19.18
N ARG A 41 3.10 12.59 19.88
CA ARG A 41 4.45 12.63 19.29
C ARG A 41 4.78 11.41 18.44
N ILE A 42 4.03 10.31 18.55
CA ILE A 42 4.29 9.05 17.83
C ILE A 42 3.48 8.90 16.55
N THR A 43 2.68 9.90 16.18
CA THR A 43 1.92 9.88 14.92
C THR A 43 2.53 10.80 13.86
N THR A 44 2.20 10.53 12.60
CA THR A 44 2.57 11.35 11.45
C THR A 44 1.38 11.46 10.51
N GLU A 45 1.43 12.41 9.56
CA GLU A 45 0.42 12.57 8.51
C GLU A 45 0.22 11.32 7.63
N LEU A 46 1.17 10.39 7.64
CA LEU A 46 1.07 9.14 6.88
C LEU A 46 0.14 8.11 7.53
N VAL A 47 -0.11 8.23 8.84
CA VAL A 47 -0.85 7.23 9.63
C VAL A 47 -1.94 7.83 10.52
N ASP A 48 -2.11 9.13 10.60
CA ASP A 48 -3.09 9.83 11.44
C ASP A 48 -4.54 9.76 10.92
N HIS A 49 -4.74 9.24 9.73
CA HIS A 49 -6.03 9.06 9.08
C HIS A 49 -6.03 7.81 8.21
N LEU A 50 -7.20 7.31 7.82
CA LEU A 50 -7.35 6.21 6.87
C LEU A 50 -8.08 6.66 5.61
N PRO A 51 -7.54 6.39 4.39
CA PRO A 51 -8.27 6.66 3.15
C PRO A 51 -9.52 5.77 3.05
N ALA A 52 -10.63 6.34 2.57
CA ALA A 52 -11.87 5.60 2.36
C ALA A 52 -11.79 4.76 1.06
N SER A 53 -12.48 3.62 1.07
CA SER A 53 -12.74 2.79 -0.11
C SER A 53 -14.18 2.28 -0.08
N ASN A 54 -14.80 2.24 -1.28
CA ASN A 54 -16.13 1.64 -1.44
C ASN A 54 -16.05 0.14 -1.75
N SER A 55 -14.90 -0.36 -2.21
CA SER A 55 -14.72 -1.75 -2.68
C SER A 55 -13.87 -2.60 -1.74
N VAL A 56 -12.83 -2.02 -1.12
CA VAL A 56 -11.92 -2.75 -0.24
C VAL A 56 -12.36 -2.55 1.21
N PRO A 57 -12.60 -3.63 1.99
CA PRO A 57 -13.01 -3.50 3.39
C PRO A 57 -11.85 -3.01 4.25
N THR A 58 -12.10 -2.01 5.10
CA THR A 58 -11.15 -1.61 6.16
C THR A 58 -11.05 -2.71 7.22
N PRO A 59 -9.97 -2.73 8.05
CA PRO A 59 -9.93 -3.62 9.22
C PRO A 59 -11.17 -3.48 10.10
N LEU A 60 -11.68 -2.27 10.30
CA LEU A 60 -12.89 -2.03 11.07
C LEU A 60 -14.11 -2.74 10.48
N LYS A 61 -14.31 -2.64 9.17
CA LYS A 61 -15.42 -3.32 8.48
C LYS A 61 -15.29 -4.85 8.50
N PHE A 62 -14.08 -5.37 8.50
CA PHE A 62 -13.83 -6.80 8.43
C PHE A 62 -13.80 -7.48 9.82
N HIS A 63 -13.11 -6.86 10.80
CA HIS A 63 -12.94 -7.43 12.14
C HIS A 63 -13.90 -6.85 13.18
N GLY A 64 -14.65 -5.77 12.86
CA GLY A 64 -15.46 -5.02 13.82
C GLY A 64 -14.65 -4.06 14.70
N ARG A 65 -13.32 -3.96 14.48
CA ARG A 65 -12.41 -3.08 15.22
C ARG A 65 -11.26 -2.61 14.33
N ILE A 66 -10.62 -1.51 14.70
CA ILE A 66 -9.38 -1.08 14.02
C ILE A 66 -8.19 -1.92 14.51
N VAL A 67 -7.13 -1.96 13.71
CA VAL A 67 -5.87 -2.57 14.15
C VAL A 67 -5.30 -1.78 15.34
N GLY A 68 -4.63 -2.46 16.26
CA GLY A 68 -4.10 -1.83 17.47
C GLY A 68 -5.15 -1.41 18.50
N THR A 69 -6.39 -1.90 18.42
CA THR A 69 -7.42 -1.69 19.46
C THR A 69 -6.89 -2.18 20.82
N PRO A 70 -6.91 -1.35 21.87
CA PRO A 70 -6.39 -1.73 23.18
C PRO A 70 -7.04 -3.00 23.73
N GLY A 71 -6.21 -3.94 24.22
CA GLY A 71 -6.66 -5.22 24.79
C GLY A 71 -7.06 -6.28 23.77
N GLU A 72 -6.95 -5.99 22.46
CA GLU A 72 -7.33 -6.90 21.37
C GLU A 72 -6.12 -7.32 20.56
N LEU A 73 -6.11 -8.59 20.14
CA LEU A 73 -5.09 -9.15 19.23
C LEU A 73 -5.77 -9.89 18.08
N THR A 74 -5.21 -9.78 16.88
CA THR A 74 -5.70 -10.52 15.71
C THR A 74 -4.88 -11.80 15.53
N TYR A 75 -5.56 -12.95 15.58
CA TYR A 75 -4.91 -14.24 15.31
C TYR A 75 -4.46 -14.35 13.86
N ALA A 76 -3.36 -15.08 13.62
CA ALA A 76 -2.78 -15.28 12.29
C ALA A 76 -3.81 -15.73 11.23
N ARG A 77 -4.74 -16.65 11.60
CA ARG A 77 -5.82 -17.12 10.71
C ARG A 77 -6.73 -15.97 10.25
N ASP A 78 -7.00 -15.00 11.13
CA ASP A 78 -7.90 -13.89 10.84
C ASP A 78 -7.19 -12.80 10.03
N ILE A 79 -5.87 -12.59 10.29
CA ILE A 79 -5.00 -11.78 9.44
C ILE A 79 -4.97 -12.35 8.02
N HIS A 80 -4.74 -13.66 7.86
CA HIS A 80 -4.73 -14.33 6.55
C HIS A 80 -6.06 -14.14 5.80
N ARG A 81 -7.20 -14.34 6.49
CA ARG A 81 -8.54 -14.12 5.92
C ARG A 81 -8.74 -12.67 5.47
N TYR A 82 -8.27 -11.72 6.24
CA TYR A 82 -8.36 -10.30 5.89
C TYR A 82 -7.51 -9.98 4.66
N LEU A 83 -6.25 -10.41 4.62
CA LEU A 83 -5.35 -10.18 3.48
C LEU A 83 -5.89 -10.86 2.19
N GLU A 84 -6.48 -12.03 2.31
CA GLU A 84 -7.19 -12.69 1.20
C GLU A 84 -8.40 -11.87 0.73
N ALA A 85 -9.18 -11.30 1.66
CA ALA A 85 -10.32 -10.45 1.33
C ALA A 85 -9.89 -9.16 0.61
N ILE A 86 -8.77 -8.54 1.00
CA ILE A 86 -8.17 -7.41 0.27
C ILE A 86 -7.84 -7.81 -1.17
N ALA A 87 -7.16 -8.94 -1.37
CA ALA A 87 -6.79 -9.39 -2.71
C ALA A 87 -8.02 -9.71 -3.58
N LYS A 88 -9.06 -10.29 -3.00
CA LYS A 88 -10.35 -10.54 -3.70
C LYS A 88 -11.08 -9.24 -4.06
N ALA A 89 -11.01 -8.23 -3.21
CA ALA A 89 -11.65 -6.93 -3.43
C ALA A 89 -10.91 -6.06 -4.46
N ALA A 90 -9.60 -6.26 -4.65
CA ALA A 90 -8.77 -5.51 -5.58
C ALA A 90 -7.82 -6.42 -6.38
N PRO A 91 -8.33 -7.35 -7.20
CA PRO A 91 -7.53 -8.39 -7.87
C PRO A 91 -6.55 -7.82 -8.92
N ASN A 92 -6.77 -6.60 -9.38
CA ASN A 92 -5.86 -5.89 -10.28
C ASN A 92 -4.73 -5.14 -9.54
N ARG A 93 -4.77 -5.05 -8.20
CA ARG A 93 -3.80 -4.36 -7.36
C ARG A 93 -3.07 -5.28 -6.39
N ALA A 94 -3.64 -6.45 -6.09
CA ALA A 94 -3.10 -7.37 -5.11
C ALA A 94 -3.23 -8.83 -5.57
N ARG A 95 -2.24 -9.66 -5.19
CA ARG A 95 -2.24 -11.12 -5.37
C ARG A 95 -1.89 -11.79 -4.04
N TYR A 96 -2.69 -12.78 -3.66
CA TYR A 96 -2.52 -13.57 -2.45
C TYR A 96 -2.27 -15.03 -2.79
N TRP A 97 -1.27 -15.66 -2.16
CA TRP A 97 -1.01 -17.10 -2.33
C TRP A 97 -0.21 -17.67 -1.15
N SER A 98 -0.25 -19.01 -1.00
CA SER A 98 0.60 -19.72 -0.06
C SER A 98 1.98 -19.98 -0.68
N ILE A 99 3.04 -19.81 0.12
CA ILE A 99 4.43 -20.13 -0.24
C ILE A 99 4.92 -21.40 0.45
N GLY A 100 4.05 -22.11 1.16
CA GLY A 100 4.35 -23.33 1.86
C GLY A 100 3.61 -23.48 3.17
N LYS A 101 4.04 -24.44 3.96
CA LYS A 101 3.49 -24.76 5.28
C LYS A 101 4.55 -24.65 6.35
N THR A 102 4.12 -24.28 7.55
CA THR A 102 4.93 -24.41 8.77
C THR A 102 5.02 -25.86 9.19
N GLU A 103 5.89 -26.18 10.17
CA GLU A 103 5.98 -27.52 10.78
C GLU A 103 4.62 -28.03 11.31
N GLU A 104 3.77 -27.12 11.81
CA GLU A 104 2.42 -27.45 12.28
C GLU A 104 1.36 -27.48 11.17
N GLY A 105 1.76 -27.41 9.90
CA GLY A 105 0.88 -27.47 8.75
C GLY A 105 0.08 -26.19 8.45
N ARG A 106 0.38 -25.06 9.12
CA ARG A 106 -0.26 -23.76 8.84
C ARG A 106 0.30 -23.16 7.56
N ASP A 107 -0.54 -22.48 6.78
CA ASP A 107 -0.10 -21.79 5.59
C ASP A 107 0.84 -20.60 5.93
N MET A 108 1.94 -20.53 5.18
CA MET A 108 2.74 -19.33 5.08
C MET A 108 2.28 -18.55 3.84
N ILE A 109 1.84 -17.31 4.00
CA ILE A 109 1.21 -16.55 2.93
C ILE A 109 2.04 -15.36 2.48
N VAL A 110 1.85 -14.98 1.23
CA VAL A 110 2.35 -13.73 0.65
C VAL A 110 1.18 -12.96 0.06
N LEU A 111 1.18 -11.66 0.31
CA LEU A 111 0.36 -10.68 -0.40
C LEU A 111 1.29 -9.76 -1.18
N ALA A 112 1.26 -9.84 -2.52
CA ALA A 112 1.94 -8.90 -3.39
C ALA A 112 0.99 -7.74 -3.73
N ILE A 113 1.48 -6.50 -3.58
CA ILE A 113 0.74 -5.28 -3.90
C ILE A 113 1.58 -4.43 -4.86
N ALA A 114 0.97 -3.97 -5.96
CA ALA A 114 1.62 -3.09 -6.92
C ALA A 114 0.59 -2.32 -7.76
N ASP A 115 1.06 -1.54 -8.74
CA ASP A 115 0.21 -0.99 -9.79
C ASP A 115 -0.40 -2.10 -10.65
N GLU A 116 -1.51 -1.80 -11.34
CA GLU A 116 -2.27 -2.79 -12.12
C GLU A 116 -1.44 -3.48 -13.20
N LYS A 117 -0.57 -2.72 -13.88
CA LYS A 117 0.31 -3.27 -14.91
C LYS A 117 1.32 -4.26 -14.31
N THR A 118 1.88 -3.93 -13.16
CA THR A 118 2.83 -4.81 -12.46
C THR A 118 2.15 -6.08 -11.96
N ILE A 119 0.94 -5.97 -11.38
CA ILE A 119 0.17 -7.15 -10.95
C ILE A 119 -0.22 -8.03 -12.15
N LYS A 120 -0.62 -7.44 -13.26
CA LYS A 120 -0.90 -8.18 -14.50
C LYS A 120 0.32 -8.97 -14.99
N ASP A 121 1.49 -8.37 -14.93
CA ASP A 121 2.76 -8.94 -15.41
C ASP A 121 3.61 -9.55 -14.26
N LEU A 122 2.99 -9.89 -13.12
CA LEU A 122 3.69 -10.30 -11.89
C LEU A 122 4.69 -11.46 -12.13
N ASP A 123 4.29 -12.48 -12.87
CA ASP A 123 5.15 -13.64 -13.13
C ASP A 123 6.37 -13.29 -13.98
N LYS A 124 6.25 -12.34 -14.90
CA LYS A 124 7.38 -11.77 -15.63
C LYS A 124 8.38 -11.11 -14.68
N TYR A 125 7.91 -10.26 -13.75
CA TYR A 125 8.80 -9.60 -12.80
C TYR A 125 9.41 -10.57 -11.78
N LYS A 126 8.66 -11.60 -11.34
CA LYS A 126 9.20 -12.70 -10.54
C LYS A 126 10.33 -13.42 -11.27
N GLY A 127 10.14 -13.74 -12.55
CA GLY A 127 11.17 -14.36 -13.38
C GLY A 127 12.44 -13.51 -13.51
N MET A 128 12.30 -12.19 -13.67
CA MET A 128 13.43 -11.25 -13.70
C MET A 128 14.21 -11.25 -12.37
N VAL A 129 13.52 -11.17 -11.24
CA VAL A 129 14.14 -11.22 -9.91
C VAL A 129 14.83 -12.57 -9.69
N GLN A 130 14.17 -13.67 -10.05
CA GLN A 130 14.75 -15.02 -9.95
C GLN A 130 16.03 -15.15 -10.80
N ALA A 131 16.04 -14.60 -12.01
CA ALA A 131 17.24 -14.61 -12.84
C ALA A 131 18.38 -13.80 -12.21
N LEU A 132 18.09 -12.65 -11.59
CA LEU A 132 19.07 -11.81 -10.90
C LEU A 132 19.65 -12.45 -9.62
N THR A 133 18.96 -13.42 -9.02
CA THR A 133 19.42 -14.07 -7.77
C THR A 133 20.40 -15.22 -8.00
N ASP A 134 20.55 -15.70 -9.23
CA ASP A 134 21.47 -16.83 -9.52
C ASP A 134 22.59 -16.43 -10.53
N PRO A 135 23.74 -15.95 -10.04
CA PRO A 135 24.85 -15.50 -10.90
C PRO A 135 25.50 -16.65 -11.70
N ARG A 136 25.19 -17.92 -11.40
CA ARG A 136 25.65 -19.07 -12.18
C ARG A 136 24.89 -19.21 -13.49
N LYS A 137 23.67 -18.67 -13.56
CA LYS A 137 22.77 -18.76 -14.73
C LYS A 137 22.66 -17.45 -15.50
N THR A 138 22.97 -16.32 -14.87
CA THR A 138 22.81 -14.99 -15.45
C THR A 138 24.18 -14.32 -15.55
N THR A 139 24.62 -14.02 -16.76
CA THR A 139 25.87 -13.30 -17.00
C THR A 139 25.75 -11.83 -16.57
N PRO A 140 26.87 -11.13 -16.29
CA PRO A 140 26.85 -9.70 -15.96
C PRO A 140 26.10 -8.84 -16.99
N ALA A 141 26.30 -9.08 -18.27
CA ALA A 141 25.63 -8.34 -19.35
C ALA A 141 24.10 -8.58 -19.36
N GLN A 142 23.66 -9.81 -19.09
CA GLN A 142 22.23 -10.12 -18.92
C GLN A 142 21.64 -9.45 -17.67
N ALA A 143 22.37 -9.46 -16.56
CA ALA A 143 21.95 -8.80 -15.33
C ALA A 143 21.74 -7.30 -15.53
N GLU A 144 22.67 -6.62 -16.20
CA GLU A 144 22.54 -5.18 -16.54
C GLU A 144 21.28 -4.88 -17.36
N GLN A 145 20.91 -5.75 -18.31
CA GLN A 145 19.67 -5.57 -19.08
C GLN A 145 18.42 -5.80 -18.22
N LEU A 146 18.42 -6.81 -17.35
CA LEU A 146 17.31 -7.09 -16.45
C LEU A 146 17.09 -5.94 -15.47
N ILE A 147 18.14 -5.39 -14.86
CA ILE A 147 18.08 -4.28 -13.90
C ILE A 147 17.40 -3.04 -14.49
N LYS A 148 17.55 -2.77 -15.79
CA LYS A 148 16.90 -1.61 -16.45
C LYS A 148 15.36 -1.69 -16.43
N THR A 149 14.81 -2.88 -16.32
CA THR A 149 13.34 -3.11 -16.47
C THR A 149 12.73 -3.87 -15.31
N ALA A 150 13.51 -4.55 -14.50
CA ALA A 150 13.02 -5.24 -13.31
C ALA A 150 12.44 -4.23 -12.31
N LYS A 151 11.43 -4.67 -11.56
CA LYS A 151 10.85 -3.88 -10.47
C LYS A 151 11.55 -4.25 -9.16
N PRO A 152 11.96 -3.27 -8.36
CA PRO A 152 12.45 -3.55 -7.01
C PRO A 152 11.31 -4.13 -6.17
N VAL A 153 11.65 -5.10 -5.32
CA VAL A 153 10.72 -5.70 -4.36
C VAL A 153 11.06 -5.20 -2.97
N TYR A 154 10.09 -4.54 -2.34
CA TYR A 154 10.16 -4.21 -0.92
C TYR A 154 9.46 -5.33 -0.13
N TRP A 155 10.23 -6.10 0.62
CA TRP A 155 9.74 -7.22 1.39
C TRP A 155 9.53 -6.82 2.86
N VAL A 156 8.31 -6.98 3.36
CA VAL A 156 7.95 -6.68 4.74
C VAL A 156 7.47 -7.94 5.43
N THR A 157 8.09 -8.29 6.55
CA THR A 157 7.65 -9.35 7.46
C THR A 157 7.56 -8.80 8.87
N SER A 158 6.76 -9.43 9.71
CA SER A 158 6.60 -9.02 11.10
C SER A 158 6.13 -10.18 11.98
N GLY A 159 6.29 -10.03 13.31
CA GLY A 159 5.88 -11.05 14.27
C GLY A 159 6.82 -12.25 14.29
N MET A 160 8.12 -12.05 14.16
CA MET A 160 9.11 -13.12 14.25
C MET A 160 9.09 -13.80 15.61
N HIS A 161 8.92 -13.03 16.68
CA HIS A 161 8.77 -13.54 18.04
C HIS A 161 7.32 -13.38 18.51
N SER A 162 6.85 -14.30 19.34
CA SER A 162 5.45 -14.36 19.78
C SER A 162 4.93 -13.11 20.51
N PRO A 163 5.75 -12.31 21.24
CA PRO A 163 5.30 -11.07 21.87
C PRO A 163 5.20 -9.87 20.91
N GLU A 164 5.69 -9.96 19.67
CA GLU A 164 5.76 -8.85 18.71
C GLU A 164 4.44 -8.67 17.96
N ASN A 165 3.38 -8.35 18.68
CA ASN A 165 2.03 -8.31 18.11
C ASN A 165 1.71 -7.03 17.31
N GLY A 166 2.40 -5.92 17.60
CA GLY A 166 2.14 -4.65 16.92
C GLY A 166 2.40 -4.66 15.42
N GLY A 167 3.43 -5.39 14.99
CA GLY A 167 3.78 -5.48 13.57
C GLY A 167 2.74 -6.22 12.73
N PRO A 168 2.26 -7.43 13.09
CA PRO A 168 1.16 -8.10 12.38
C PRO A 168 -0.14 -7.29 12.35
N GLU A 169 -0.46 -6.54 13.39
CA GLU A 169 -1.57 -5.59 13.39
C GLU A 169 -1.35 -4.48 12.35
N MET A 170 -0.18 -3.82 12.38
CA MET A 170 0.18 -2.75 11.43
C MET A 170 0.15 -3.21 9.98
N LEU A 171 0.62 -4.44 9.67
CA LEU A 171 0.67 -4.94 8.30
C LEU A 171 -0.72 -5.06 7.66
N GLN A 172 -1.77 -5.27 8.41
CA GLN A 172 -3.15 -5.30 7.90
C GLN A 172 -3.57 -3.92 7.40
N GLU A 173 -3.31 -2.87 8.16
CA GLU A 173 -3.62 -1.50 7.76
C GLU A 173 -2.71 -1.04 6.63
N LEU A 174 -1.42 -1.37 6.67
CA LEU A 174 -0.48 -1.06 5.59
C LEU A 174 -0.94 -1.69 4.26
N ALA A 175 -1.35 -2.96 4.27
CA ALA A 175 -1.88 -3.63 3.08
C ALA A 175 -3.11 -2.91 2.51
N TYR A 176 -4.07 -2.54 3.36
CA TYR A 176 -5.22 -1.75 2.96
C TYR A 176 -4.79 -0.43 2.32
N ARG A 177 -3.95 0.36 2.98
CA ARG A 177 -3.48 1.66 2.49
C ARG A 177 -2.83 1.55 1.10
N LEU A 178 -1.92 0.59 0.93
CA LEU A 178 -1.20 0.38 -0.34
C LEU A 178 -2.13 -0.03 -1.49
N VAL A 179 -3.21 -0.75 -1.19
CA VAL A 179 -4.18 -1.18 -2.21
C VAL A 179 -5.13 -0.05 -2.59
N VAL A 180 -5.57 0.78 -1.63
CA VAL A 180 -6.61 1.80 -1.87
C VAL A 180 -6.07 3.16 -2.28
N VAL A 181 -4.79 3.45 -2.05
CA VAL A 181 -4.19 4.72 -2.50
C VAL A 181 -4.33 4.81 -4.03
N ALA A 182 -5.08 5.78 -4.50
CA ALA A 182 -5.27 6.05 -5.92
C ALA A 182 -3.92 6.25 -6.60
N GLY A 183 -3.70 5.53 -7.68
CA GLY A 183 -2.50 5.37 -8.46
C GLY A 183 -1.42 6.43 -8.27
N GLY A 184 -0.30 5.95 -7.78
CA GLY A 184 0.85 6.66 -7.32
C GLY A 184 1.17 8.00 -7.95
N ARG A 185 1.47 8.96 -7.10
CA ARG A 185 2.47 9.94 -7.47
C ARG A 185 3.81 9.20 -7.51
N THR A 186 4.18 8.74 -8.68
CA THR A 186 5.59 8.55 -9.01
C THR A 186 6.10 9.93 -9.40
N SER A 187 6.65 10.64 -8.43
CA SER A 187 7.57 11.74 -8.70
C SER A 187 8.91 11.16 -9.11
#